data_1597905fb8b7cd2770f92f5984a0ff6b
#
_entry.id   1597905fb8b7cd2770f92f5984a0ff6b
#
_cell.length_a   1.000
_cell.length_b   1.000
_cell.length_c   1.000
_cell.angle_alpha   90.00
_cell.angle_beta   90.00
_cell.angle_gamma   90.00
#
_symmetry.space_group_name_H-M   'P 1'
#
loop_
_entity.id
_entity.type
_entity.pdbx_description
1 polymer ?
#
loop_
_entity_poly.entity_id
_entity_poly.type
_entity_poly.pdbx_seq_one_letter_code
_entity_poly.pdbx_strand_id
1 'polypeptide(L)'
;MLKCEKNIIEDKSVISIEELDIKDIDTYIMFVEDVKEKMEHKEWLGDFKKEDYEYLLSNGSVIYIWKIKEEIIASGMLIPATQKDLIKFNLEEVDVLKTMDFGPEMVKEKYRGNGLQKDVLVYLLDYCKKEGFTNAITTIHPDNSYSINNVERAGFKRVGVKTFKRGERIIFLKNI
;
A
#
# COMPACT_ATOMS: atom_id res chain seq x y z
N MET A 1 10.18 1.13 16.45
CA MET A 1 9.02 0.26 16.74
C MET A 1 7.92 1.11 17.38
N LEU A 2 6.87 1.40 16.62
CA LEU A 2 5.66 2.07 17.13
C LEU A 2 4.67 0.98 17.56
N LYS A 3 4.16 1.07 18.79
CA LYS A 3 3.11 0.18 19.29
C LYS A 3 1.79 0.94 19.22
N CYS A 4 0.81 0.38 18.51
CA CYS A 4 -0.56 0.88 18.51
C CYS A 4 -1.46 -0.17 19.19
N GLU A 5 -2.16 0.23 20.24
CA GLU A 5 -3.15 -0.64 20.89
C GLU A 5 -4.47 -0.52 20.15
N LYS A 6 -4.94 -1.59 19.55
CA LYS A 6 -6.23 -1.67 18.89
C LYS A 6 -7.02 -2.86 19.39
N ASN A 7 -8.28 -2.63 19.74
CA ASN A 7 -9.22 -3.72 20.06
C ASN A 7 -9.63 -4.41 18.75
N ILE A 8 -8.93 -5.47 18.37
CA ILE A 8 -9.36 -6.37 17.30
C ILE A 8 -10.28 -7.41 17.92
N ILE A 9 -11.50 -7.30 17.59
CA ILE A 9 -12.80 -7.92 17.96
C ILE A 9 -12.86 -9.03 19.03
N GLU A 10 -11.82 -9.71 19.45
CA GLU A 10 -11.88 -10.72 20.54
C GLU A 10 -10.65 -10.77 21.45
N ASP A 11 -9.59 -10.04 21.12
CA ASP A 11 -8.38 -10.04 21.93
C ASP A 11 -7.74 -8.65 21.91
N LYS A 12 -7.38 -8.10 23.08
CA LYS A 12 -6.61 -6.85 23.21
C LYS A 12 -5.18 -7.07 22.71
N SER A 13 -5.03 -7.42 21.45
CA SER A 13 -3.74 -7.71 20.87
C SER A 13 -2.98 -6.42 20.58
N VAL A 14 -1.75 -6.32 21.06
CA VAL A 14 -0.84 -5.23 20.71
C VAL A 14 -0.36 -5.45 19.29
N ILE A 15 -0.59 -4.46 18.45
CA ILE A 15 -0.07 -4.43 17.08
C ILE A 15 1.26 -3.70 17.08
N SER A 16 2.32 -4.33 16.61
CA SER A 16 3.57 -3.65 16.25
C SER A 16 3.56 -3.24 14.78
N ILE A 17 4.19 -2.10 14.49
CA ILE A 17 4.43 -1.63 13.13
C ILE A 17 5.94 -1.58 12.93
N GLU A 18 6.41 -2.25 11.90
CA GLU A 18 7.83 -2.42 11.60
C GLU A 18 8.07 -2.15 10.12
N GLU A 19 9.21 -1.58 9.78
CA GLU A 19 9.70 -1.57 8.41
C GLU A 19 10.24 -2.97 8.08
N LEU A 20 9.89 -3.48 6.91
CA LEU A 20 10.34 -4.80 6.45
C LEU A 20 11.84 -4.76 6.17
N ASP A 21 12.60 -5.59 6.86
CA ASP A 21 14.00 -5.85 6.52
C ASP A 21 14.05 -6.85 5.35
N ILE A 22 14.95 -6.62 4.38
CA ILE A 22 15.10 -7.50 3.21
C ILE A 22 15.43 -8.95 3.59
N LYS A 23 16.03 -9.18 4.73
CA LYS A 23 16.31 -10.55 5.25
C LYS A 23 15.03 -11.32 5.57
N ASP A 24 13.91 -10.61 5.84
CA ASP A 24 12.62 -11.20 6.19
C ASP A 24 11.67 -11.29 4.97
N ILE A 25 12.20 -11.08 3.77
CA ILE A 25 11.43 -11.04 2.52
C ILE A 25 10.66 -12.35 2.27
N ASP A 26 11.22 -13.50 2.60
CA ASP A 26 10.54 -14.79 2.40
C ASP A 26 9.27 -14.90 3.27
N THR A 27 9.34 -14.42 4.51
CA THR A 27 8.17 -14.35 5.39
C THR A 27 7.11 -13.39 4.83
N TYR A 28 7.55 -12.27 4.25
CA TYR A 28 6.65 -11.33 3.61
C TYR A 28 5.98 -11.91 2.36
N ILE A 29 6.71 -12.64 1.53
CA ILE A 29 6.15 -13.32 0.35
C ILE A 29 5.07 -14.33 0.77
N MET A 30 5.30 -15.13 1.80
CA MET A 30 4.29 -16.05 2.33
C MET A 30 3.01 -15.31 2.76
N PHE A 31 3.15 -14.13 3.38
CA PHE A 31 2.00 -13.27 3.71
C PHE A 31 1.26 -12.79 2.45
N VAL A 32 1.98 -12.33 1.42
CA VAL A 32 1.39 -11.85 0.16
C VAL A 32 0.61 -12.97 -0.54
N GLU A 33 1.20 -14.17 -0.60
CA GLU A 33 0.57 -15.35 -1.19
C GLU A 33 -0.71 -15.75 -0.43
N ASP A 34 -0.66 -15.80 0.91
CA ASP A 34 -1.84 -16.07 1.73
C ASP A 34 -2.98 -15.06 1.50
N VAL A 35 -2.64 -13.77 1.38
CA VAL A 35 -3.64 -12.73 1.07
C VAL A 35 -4.21 -12.93 -0.34
N LYS A 36 -3.34 -13.16 -1.34
CA LYS A 36 -3.73 -13.32 -2.74
C LYS A 36 -4.57 -14.57 -2.97
N GLU A 37 -4.25 -15.67 -2.30
CA GLU A 37 -5.00 -16.93 -2.40
C GLU A 37 -6.46 -16.76 -1.97
N LYS A 38 -6.69 -15.96 -0.93
CA LYS A 38 -8.02 -15.69 -0.33
C LYS A 38 -8.78 -14.53 -0.99
N MET A 39 -8.20 -13.89 -2.00
CA MET A 39 -8.89 -12.85 -2.76
C MET A 39 -9.81 -13.46 -3.80
N GLU A 40 -11.05 -12.96 -3.86
CA GLU A 40 -12.00 -13.25 -4.93
C GLU A 40 -11.49 -12.71 -6.29
N HIS A 41 -10.93 -11.50 -6.28
CA HIS A 41 -10.43 -10.77 -7.42
C HIS A 41 -8.90 -10.62 -7.34
N LYS A 42 -8.18 -11.66 -7.77
CA LYS A 42 -6.71 -11.70 -7.71
C LYS A 42 -6.05 -10.66 -8.62
N GLU A 43 -6.73 -10.25 -9.69
CA GLU A 43 -6.28 -9.23 -10.64
C GLU A 43 -6.22 -7.81 -10.04
N TRP A 44 -6.82 -7.59 -8.88
CA TRP A 44 -6.71 -6.31 -8.18
C TRP A 44 -5.34 -6.11 -7.55
N LEU A 45 -4.66 -7.19 -7.17
CA LEU A 45 -3.32 -7.16 -6.60
C LEU A 45 -2.26 -7.26 -7.71
N GLY A 46 -1.13 -6.58 -7.51
CA GLY A 46 0.04 -6.69 -8.36
C GLY A 46 0.60 -8.11 -8.41
N ASP A 47 1.19 -8.46 -9.55
CA ASP A 47 1.81 -9.77 -9.75
C ASP A 47 3.31 -9.69 -9.50
N PHE A 48 3.67 -9.14 -8.32
CA PHE A 48 5.05 -9.01 -7.88
C PHE A 48 5.60 -10.37 -7.45
N LYS A 49 6.79 -10.68 -7.93
CA LYS A 49 7.60 -11.80 -7.49
C LYS A 49 8.58 -11.34 -6.41
N LYS A 50 9.28 -12.28 -5.79
CA LYS A 50 10.30 -11.98 -4.76
C LYS A 50 11.34 -11.00 -5.30
N GLU A 51 11.84 -11.23 -6.50
CA GLU A 51 12.87 -10.40 -7.14
C GLU A 51 12.40 -8.96 -7.37
N ASP A 52 11.10 -8.78 -7.64
CA ASP A 52 10.52 -7.43 -7.80
C ASP A 52 10.53 -6.67 -6.47
N TYR A 53 10.17 -7.33 -5.37
CA TYR A 53 10.22 -6.72 -4.04
C TYR A 53 11.66 -6.42 -3.61
N GLU A 54 12.61 -7.33 -3.84
CA GLU A 54 14.03 -7.12 -3.56
C GLU A 54 14.57 -5.93 -4.36
N TYR A 55 14.21 -5.83 -5.64
CA TYR A 55 14.57 -4.69 -6.49
C TYR A 55 13.97 -3.38 -5.95
N LEU A 56 12.69 -3.36 -5.62
CA LEU A 56 12.01 -2.17 -5.11
C LEU A 56 12.64 -1.69 -3.79
N LEU A 57 12.87 -2.58 -2.83
CA LEU A 57 13.51 -2.26 -1.56
C LEU A 57 14.93 -1.71 -1.76
N SER A 58 15.70 -2.29 -2.69
CA SER A 58 17.04 -1.82 -3.01
C SER A 58 17.06 -0.46 -3.74
N ASN A 59 15.91 -0.01 -4.25
CA ASN A 59 15.77 1.26 -4.98
C ASN A 59 14.90 2.29 -4.24
N GLY A 60 14.92 2.28 -2.91
CA GLY A 60 14.32 3.31 -2.07
C GLY A 60 12.82 3.14 -1.79
N SER A 61 12.23 2.02 -2.19
CA SER A 61 10.89 1.67 -1.71
C SER A 61 10.96 1.21 -0.26
N VAL A 62 9.88 1.45 0.49
CA VAL A 62 9.73 0.96 1.86
C VAL A 62 8.45 0.16 2.01
N ILE A 63 8.50 -0.90 2.78
CA ILE A 63 7.34 -1.71 3.12
C ILE A 63 7.19 -1.68 4.63
N TYR A 64 6.01 -1.28 5.10
CA TYR A 64 5.64 -1.39 6.50
C TYR A 64 4.73 -2.59 6.70
N ILE A 65 4.98 -3.33 7.78
CA ILE A 65 4.20 -4.51 8.19
C ILE A 65 3.59 -4.29 9.56
N TRP A 66 2.33 -4.66 9.70
CA TRP A 66 1.61 -4.73 10.97
C TRP A 66 1.62 -6.16 11.46
N LYS A 67 2.05 -6.36 12.70
CA LYS A 67 2.19 -7.70 13.28
C LYS A 67 1.40 -7.83 14.58
N ILE A 68 0.83 -9.00 14.78
CA ILE A 68 0.41 -9.47 16.08
C ILE A 68 1.34 -10.63 16.45
N LYS A 69 2.18 -10.43 17.47
CA LYS A 69 3.29 -11.34 17.77
C LYS A 69 4.18 -11.49 16.52
N GLU A 70 4.35 -12.71 16.03
CA GLU A 70 5.16 -12.97 14.82
C GLU A 70 4.33 -12.99 13.53
N GLU A 71 3.01 -12.88 13.61
CA GLU A 71 2.15 -12.94 12.43
C GLU A 71 2.02 -11.56 11.76
N ILE A 72 2.36 -11.47 10.47
CA ILE A 72 2.03 -10.29 9.64
C ILE A 72 0.54 -10.34 9.35
N ILE A 73 -0.18 -9.28 9.73
CA ILE A 73 -1.64 -9.15 9.57
C ILE A 73 -2.04 -8.14 8.51
N ALA A 74 -1.18 -7.17 8.26
CA ALA A 74 -1.38 -6.17 7.21
C ALA A 74 -0.03 -5.63 6.73
N SER A 75 -0.02 -5.04 5.55
CA SER A 75 1.13 -4.32 5.02
C SER A 75 0.73 -3.16 4.13
N GLY A 76 1.66 -2.23 3.93
CA GLY A 76 1.58 -1.18 2.94
C GLY A 76 2.95 -0.84 2.39
N MET A 77 3.02 -0.50 1.11
CA MET A 77 4.26 -0.22 0.41
C MET A 77 4.25 1.18 -0.18
N LEU A 78 5.38 1.86 -0.09
CA LEU A 78 5.65 3.14 -0.75
C LEU A 78 6.77 2.95 -1.77
N ILE A 79 6.56 3.42 -2.98
CA ILE A 79 7.48 3.33 -4.10
C ILE A 79 7.79 4.77 -4.55
N PRO A 80 9.06 5.21 -4.63
CA PRO A 80 9.39 6.49 -5.24
C PRO A 80 8.81 6.57 -6.65
N ALA A 81 8.02 7.61 -6.95
CA ALA A 81 7.48 7.78 -8.28
C ALA A 81 8.60 8.02 -9.30
N THR A 82 8.39 7.55 -10.52
CA THR A 82 9.32 7.84 -11.62
C THR A 82 8.68 8.82 -12.60
N GLN A 83 9.52 9.57 -13.33
CA GLN A 83 9.03 10.47 -14.38
C GLN A 83 8.18 9.70 -15.42
N LYS A 84 8.57 8.44 -15.69
CA LYS A 84 7.82 7.56 -16.59
C LYS A 84 6.40 7.26 -16.08
N ASP A 85 6.24 7.09 -14.77
CA ASP A 85 4.92 6.86 -14.17
C ASP A 85 4.07 8.11 -14.24
N LEU A 86 4.64 9.28 -13.91
CA LEU A 86 3.92 10.55 -14.01
C LEU A 86 3.45 10.84 -15.44
N ILE A 87 4.31 10.66 -16.45
CA ILE A 87 3.93 10.78 -17.87
C ILE A 87 2.81 9.79 -18.22
N LYS A 88 2.94 8.54 -17.78
CA LYS A 88 1.94 7.51 -17.99
C LYS A 88 0.58 7.84 -17.37
N PHE A 89 0.56 8.60 -16.30
CA PHE A 89 -0.66 9.01 -15.59
C PHE A 89 -1.18 10.39 -16.01
N ASN A 90 -0.51 11.09 -16.95
CA ASN A 90 -0.75 12.48 -17.35
C ASN A 90 -0.64 13.45 -16.15
N LEU A 91 0.42 13.28 -15.37
CA LEU A 91 0.75 14.05 -14.15
C LEU A 91 2.15 14.67 -14.24
N GLU A 92 2.59 15.08 -15.45
CA GLU A 92 3.95 15.58 -15.72
C GLU A 92 4.28 16.86 -14.92
N GLU A 93 3.26 17.61 -14.50
CA GLU A 93 3.41 18.82 -13.69
C GLU A 93 3.69 18.53 -12.21
N VAL A 94 3.52 17.28 -11.77
CA VAL A 94 3.76 16.88 -10.39
C VAL A 94 5.26 16.67 -10.16
N ASP A 95 5.79 17.21 -9.06
CA ASP A 95 7.21 17.04 -8.71
C ASP A 95 7.53 15.58 -8.38
N VAL A 96 8.23 14.91 -9.28
CA VAL A 96 8.60 13.50 -9.14
C VAL A 96 9.44 13.22 -7.90
N LEU A 97 10.33 14.14 -7.52
CA LEU A 97 11.20 13.97 -6.34
C LEU A 97 10.45 14.12 -5.01
N LYS A 98 9.23 14.63 -5.07
CA LYS A 98 8.34 14.82 -3.92
C LYS A 98 7.09 13.93 -3.97
N THR A 99 7.11 12.88 -4.79
CA THR A 99 5.96 12.00 -5.02
C THR A 99 6.27 10.55 -4.69
N MET A 100 5.38 9.94 -3.90
CA MET A 100 5.39 8.50 -3.65
C MET A 100 4.17 7.83 -4.27
N ASP A 101 4.39 6.69 -4.93
CA ASP A 101 3.32 5.79 -5.36
C ASP A 101 3.00 4.83 -4.20
N PHE A 102 1.74 4.84 -3.79
CA PHE A 102 1.21 3.95 -2.77
C PHE A 102 0.92 2.60 -3.43
N GLY A 103 1.82 1.67 -3.20
CA GLY A 103 1.74 0.29 -3.70
C GLY A 103 0.63 -0.51 -3.00
N PRO A 104 0.65 -1.84 -3.12
CA PRO A 104 -0.41 -2.64 -2.55
C PRO A 104 -0.49 -2.49 -1.03
N GLU A 105 -1.67 -2.11 -0.56
CA GLU A 105 -2.07 -2.17 0.83
C GLU A 105 -2.87 -3.45 1.05
N MET A 106 -2.38 -4.31 1.91
CA MET A 106 -2.94 -5.66 2.10
C MET A 106 -3.34 -5.90 3.55
N VAL A 107 -4.44 -6.61 3.75
CA VAL A 107 -4.92 -7.05 5.07
C VAL A 107 -5.34 -8.50 4.95
N LYS A 108 -4.82 -9.37 5.83
CA LYS A 108 -5.27 -10.77 5.92
C LYS A 108 -6.77 -10.85 6.14
N GLU A 109 -7.41 -11.79 5.49
CA GLU A 109 -8.88 -11.93 5.48
C GLU A 109 -9.49 -11.91 6.88
N LYS A 110 -8.96 -12.70 7.80
CA LYS A 110 -9.48 -12.79 9.19
C LYS A 110 -9.38 -11.49 9.99
N TYR A 111 -8.60 -10.52 9.51
CA TYR A 111 -8.45 -9.21 10.16
C TYR A 111 -9.14 -8.07 9.40
N ARG A 112 -9.81 -8.37 8.27
CA ARG A 112 -10.61 -7.37 7.55
C ARG A 112 -11.79 -6.90 8.42
N GLY A 113 -12.35 -5.74 8.07
CA GLY A 113 -13.46 -5.14 8.85
C GLY A 113 -13.02 -4.37 10.10
N ASN A 114 -11.76 -4.44 10.52
CA ASN A 114 -11.22 -3.77 11.71
C ASN A 114 -10.57 -2.40 11.40
N GLY A 115 -10.75 -1.86 10.21
CA GLY A 115 -10.21 -0.57 9.80
C GLY A 115 -8.69 -0.57 9.57
N LEU A 116 -8.02 -1.73 9.52
CA LEU A 116 -6.57 -1.84 9.32
C LEU A 116 -6.09 -1.18 8.02
N GLN A 117 -6.81 -1.33 6.91
CA GLN A 117 -6.43 -0.67 5.66
C GLN A 117 -6.39 0.85 5.80
N LYS A 118 -7.37 1.43 6.52
CA LYS A 118 -7.35 2.86 6.83
C LYS A 118 -6.14 3.25 7.68
N ASP A 119 -5.79 2.42 8.67
CA ASP A 119 -4.65 2.71 9.55
C ASP A 119 -3.32 2.61 8.78
N VAL A 120 -3.19 1.63 7.88
CA VAL A 120 -2.05 1.52 6.96
C VAL A 120 -1.92 2.81 6.14
N LEU A 121 -3.01 3.23 5.49
CA LEU A 121 -3.01 4.41 4.63
C LEU A 121 -2.64 5.70 5.40
N VAL A 122 -3.21 5.89 6.60
CA VAL A 122 -2.88 7.03 7.47
C VAL A 122 -1.41 7.02 7.87
N TYR A 123 -0.90 5.86 8.28
CA TYR A 123 0.50 5.71 8.67
C TYR A 123 1.45 6.06 7.51
N LEU A 124 1.17 5.56 6.30
CA LEU A 124 1.98 5.85 5.12
C LEU A 124 1.95 7.34 4.73
N LEU A 125 0.79 7.99 4.84
CA LEU A 125 0.67 9.43 4.61
C LEU A 125 1.46 10.24 5.64
N ASP A 126 1.41 9.85 6.92
CA ASP A 126 2.18 10.50 7.98
C ASP A 126 3.70 10.32 7.77
N TYR A 127 4.12 9.14 7.33
CA TYR A 127 5.51 8.90 6.93
C TYR A 127 5.91 9.83 5.79
N CYS A 128 5.15 9.87 4.69
CA CYS A 128 5.45 10.73 3.55
C CYS A 128 5.58 12.20 3.97
N LYS A 129 4.67 12.68 4.80
CA LYS A 129 4.73 14.05 5.32
C LYS A 129 5.99 14.34 6.13
N LYS A 130 6.41 13.41 7.00
CA LYS A 130 7.61 13.53 7.83
C LYS A 130 8.89 13.55 6.97
N GLU A 131 8.92 12.73 5.92
CA GLU A 131 10.06 12.66 4.98
C GLU A 131 10.05 13.79 3.93
N GLY A 132 9.05 14.69 3.99
CA GLY A 132 8.98 15.88 3.13
C GLY A 132 8.46 15.61 1.72
N PHE A 133 7.76 14.49 1.50
CA PHE A 133 6.99 14.26 0.29
C PHE A 133 5.73 15.11 0.31
N THR A 134 5.34 15.64 -0.84
CA THR A 134 4.18 16.54 -0.96
C THR A 134 3.05 15.94 -1.79
N ASN A 135 3.31 14.84 -2.48
CA ASN A 135 2.33 14.18 -3.32
C ASN A 135 2.32 12.66 -3.09
N ALA A 136 1.12 12.11 -3.12
CA ALA A 136 0.85 10.68 -3.10
C ALA A 136 0.00 10.31 -4.32
N ILE A 137 0.42 9.29 -5.06
CA ILE A 137 -0.36 8.70 -6.15
C ILE A 137 -0.70 7.25 -5.82
N THR A 138 -1.78 6.73 -6.37
CA THR A 138 -2.10 5.30 -6.36
C THR A 138 -3.04 4.95 -7.50
N THR A 139 -3.11 3.67 -7.84
CA THR A 139 -4.01 3.17 -8.89
C THR A 139 -4.85 2.01 -8.38
N ILE A 140 -6.17 2.06 -8.61
CA ILE A 140 -7.12 1.09 -8.08
C ILE A 140 -8.02 0.57 -9.20
N HIS A 141 -8.32 -0.73 -9.18
CA HIS A 141 -9.31 -1.33 -10.10
C HIS A 141 -10.70 -0.69 -9.89
N PRO A 142 -11.46 -0.37 -10.95
CA PRO A 142 -12.75 0.30 -10.83
C PRO A 142 -13.76 -0.43 -9.94
N ASP A 143 -13.73 -1.76 -9.92
CA ASP A 143 -14.64 -2.59 -9.12
C ASP A 143 -14.21 -2.76 -7.66
N ASN A 144 -12.99 -2.31 -7.29
CA ASN A 144 -12.52 -2.38 -5.92
C ASN A 144 -13.06 -1.21 -5.08
N SER A 145 -14.37 -1.22 -4.84
CA SER A 145 -15.08 -0.18 -4.08
C SER A 145 -14.53 0.01 -2.67
N TYR A 146 -14.01 -1.03 -2.04
CA TYR A 146 -13.42 -0.94 -0.68
C TYR A 146 -12.18 -0.06 -0.67
N SER A 147 -11.21 -0.33 -1.56
CA SER A 147 -10.00 0.48 -1.66
C SER A 147 -10.31 1.91 -2.14
N ILE A 148 -11.22 2.06 -3.11
CA ILE A 148 -11.67 3.38 -3.60
C ILE A 148 -12.22 4.22 -2.44
N ASN A 149 -13.15 3.69 -1.66
CA ASN A 149 -13.74 4.39 -0.52
C ASN A 149 -12.69 4.79 0.53
N ASN A 150 -11.70 3.94 0.79
CA ASN A 150 -10.64 4.24 1.75
C ASN A 150 -9.75 5.39 1.30
N VAL A 151 -9.29 5.39 0.05
CA VAL A 151 -8.40 6.46 -0.46
C VAL A 151 -9.16 7.77 -0.62
N GLU A 152 -10.43 7.75 -1.06
CA GLU A 152 -11.25 8.97 -1.14
C GLU A 152 -11.49 9.58 0.24
N ARG A 153 -11.79 8.78 1.25
CA ARG A 153 -11.90 9.25 2.65
C ARG A 153 -10.58 9.78 3.21
N ALA A 154 -9.45 9.28 2.74
CA ALA A 154 -8.13 9.82 3.08
C ALA A 154 -7.78 11.09 2.30
N GLY A 155 -8.66 11.56 1.42
CA GLY A 155 -8.53 12.83 0.69
C GLY A 155 -7.82 12.72 -0.65
N PHE A 156 -7.62 11.52 -1.18
CA PHE A 156 -7.21 11.34 -2.57
C PHE A 156 -8.34 11.73 -3.52
N LYS A 157 -7.98 12.31 -4.65
CA LYS A 157 -8.90 12.71 -5.72
C LYS A 157 -8.67 11.87 -6.96
N ARG A 158 -9.74 11.47 -7.63
CA ARG A 158 -9.64 10.84 -8.95
C ARG A 158 -9.13 11.86 -9.94
N VAL A 159 -8.06 11.54 -10.67
CA VAL A 159 -7.45 12.43 -11.65
C VAL A 159 -7.43 11.83 -13.06
N GLY A 160 -7.75 10.54 -13.19
CA GLY A 160 -7.82 9.90 -14.50
C GLY A 160 -8.18 8.42 -14.40
N VAL A 161 -8.27 7.82 -15.58
CA VAL A 161 -8.43 6.38 -15.77
C VAL A 161 -7.46 5.93 -16.84
N LYS A 162 -6.82 4.78 -16.66
CA LYS A 162 -5.85 4.23 -17.60
C LYS A 162 -6.02 2.71 -17.74
N THR A 163 -5.92 2.22 -18.95
CA THR A 163 -5.90 0.79 -19.23
C THR A 163 -4.47 0.27 -19.21
N PHE A 164 -4.24 -0.76 -18.40
CA PHE A 164 -2.97 -1.47 -18.25
C PHE A 164 -3.12 -2.91 -18.77
N LYS A 165 -2.03 -3.67 -18.82
CA LYS A 165 -2.10 -5.10 -19.17
C LYS A 165 -3.07 -5.91 -18.27
N ARG A 166 -3.24 -5.49 -17.00
CA ARG A 166 -4.11 -6.11 -16.00
C ARG A 166 -5.48 -5.43 -15.87
N GLY A 167 -5.97 -4.78 -16.93
CA GLY A 167 -7.25 -4.08 -16.95
C GLY A 167 -7.15 -2.61 -16.58
N GLU A 168 -8.31 -1.98 -16.48
CA GLU A 168 -8.47 -0.57 -16.19
C GLU A 168 -8.12 -0.24 -14.73
N ARG A 169 -7.55 0.94 -14.52
CA ARG A 169 -7.28 1.50 -13.20
C ARG A 169 -7.70 2.96 -13.14
N ILE A 170 -8.34 3.32 -12.05
CA ILE A 170 -8.56 4.72 -11.68
C ILE A 170 -7.27 5.22 -11.05
N ILE A 171 -6.81 6.40 -11.49
CA ILE A 171 -5.63 7.06 -10.96
C ILE A 171 -6.08 8.06 -9.90
N PHE A 172 -5.45 8.00 -8.75
CA PHE A 172 -5.72 8.90 -7.64
C PHE A 172 -4.46 9.71 -7.31
N LEU A 173 -4.67 10.98 -6.98
CA LEU A 173 -3.63 11.91 -6.52
C LEU A 173 -4.09 12.57 -5.23
N LYS A 174 -3.16 12.75 -4.30
CA LYS A 174 -3.34 13.56 -3.08
C LYS A 174 -2.14 14.47 -2.89
N ASN A 175 -2.39 15.74 -2.62
CA ASN A 175 -1.41 16.66 -2.04
C ASN A 175 -1.38 16.43 -0.52
N ILE A 176 -0.18 16.19 0.03
CA ILE A 176 0.04 15.83 1.44
C ILE A 176 0.32 17.09 2.26
#